data_995d7f168883ccf045b9ea3dfb93f786
#
_entry.id   995d7f168883ccf045b9ea3dfb93f786
#
_cell.length_a   1.000
_cell.length_b   1.000
_cell.length_c   1.000
_cell.angle_alpha   90.00
_cell.angle_beta   90.00
_cell.angle_gamma   90.00
#
_symmetry.space_group_name_H-M   'P 1'
#
loop_
_entity.id
_entity.type
_entity.pdbx_description
1 polymer ?
#
loop_
_entity_poly.entity_id
_entity_poly.type
_entity_poly.pdbx_seq_one_letter_code
_entity_poly.pdbx_strand_id
1 'polypeptide(L)'
;DTSLKILKDLVNENEIKAVLGYLDQKMPVDSLPVVSQPVVSVQDTVFVSNPGNYFSENDCQNLKENYGRLFRSISAFYENYKTYQLYMQDQSYKKDNNALADKIRKEELLLSIALSEYKQVIFDILTPIVEGAKITLTPIKGNVKDK
;
A
#
# COMPACT_ATOMS: atom_id res chain seq x y z
N ASP A 1 -8.63 -11.23 9.56
CA ASP A 1 -7.32 -11.85 9.63
C ASP A 1 -6.20 -10.83 9.65
N THR A 2 -5.18 -11.10 10.44
CA THR A 2 -4.05 -10.16 10.65
C THR A 2 -3.33 -9.83 9.36
N SER A 3 -3.10 -10.81 8.50
CA SER A 3 -2.39 -10.62 7.24
C SER A 3 -3.10 -9.63 6.32
N LEU A 4 -4.40 -9.84 6.14
CA LEU A 4 -5.19 -8.97 5.29
C LEU A 4 -5.36 -7.58 5.90
N LYS A 5 -5.44 -7.51 7.24
CA LYS A 5 -5.52 -6.23 7.94
C LYS A 5 -4.26 -5.40 7.72
N ILE A 6 -3.09 -6.03 7.84
CA ILE A 6 -1.81 -5.34 7.59
C ILE A 6 -1.80 -4.77 6.19
N LEU A 7 -2.20 -5.56 5.20
CA LEU A 7 -2.22 -5.14 3.81
C LEU A 7 -3.16 -3.96 3.61
N LYS A 8 -4.34 -4.02 4.20
CA LYS A 8 -5.34 -2.97 4.10
C LYS A 8 -4.85 -1.67 4.77
N ASP A 9 -4.21 -1.79 5.93
CA ASP A 9 -3.73 -0.63 6.68
C ASP A 9 -2.53 0.03 6.00
N LEU A 10 -1.71 -0.73 5.28
CA LEU A 10 -0.55 -0.20 4.58
C LEU A 10 -0.91 0.61 3.36
N VAL A 11 -1.98 0.25 2.67
CA VAL A 11 -2.37 0.91 1.43
C VAL A 11 -3.68 1.65 1.64
N ASN A 12 -3.57 2.92 1.98
CA ASN A 12 -4.74 3.79 2.13
C ASN A 12 -5.13 4.31 0.74
N GLU A 13 -6.00 3.54 0.07
CA GLU A 13 -6.40 3.86 -1.30
C GLU A 13 -7.08 5.20 -1.43
N ASN A 14 -7.83 5.62 -0.41
CA ASN A 14 -8.50 6.91 -0.44
C ASN A 14 -7.50 8.07 -0.44
N GLU A 15 -6.45 7.97 0.38
CA GLU A 15 -5.40 8.98 0.41
C GLU A 15 -4.61 9.01 -0.90
N ILE A 16 -4.30 7.84 -1.44
CA ILE A 16 -3.58 7.74 -2.71
C ILE A 16 -4.37 8.39 -3.83
N LYS A 17 -5.66 8.10 -3.90
CA LYS A 17 -6.55 8.71 -4.91
C LYS A 17 -6.64 10.21 -4.73
N ALA A 18 -6.71 10.68 -3.48
CA ALA A 18 -6.78 12.10 -3.19
C ALA A 18 -5.51 12.82 -3.66
N VAL A 19 -4.35 12.25 -3.40
CA VAL A 19 -3.07 12.81 -3.84
C VAL A 19 -2.98 12.85 -5.36
N LEU A 20 -3.28 11.74 -6.02
CA LEU A 20 -3.22 11.67 -7.49
C LEU A 20 -4.20 12.65 -8.13
N GLY A 21 -5.41 12.72 -7.60
CA GLY A 21 -6.43 13.65 -8.11
C GLY A 21 -6.00 15.09 -7.96
N TYR A 22 -5.42 15.42 -6.81
CA TYR A 22 -4.91 16.77 -6.58
C TYR A 22 -3.79 17.13 -7.56
N LEU A 23 -2.83 16.25 -7.73
CA LEU A 23 -1.70 16.49 -8.65
C LEU A 23 -2.16 16.66 -10.08
N ASP A 24 -3.16 15.87 -10.48
CA ASP A 24 -3.69 15.91 -11.84
C ASP A 24 -4.45 17.20 -12.13
N GLN A 25 -5.19 17.71 -11.15
CA GLN A 25 -6.03 18.89 -11.33
C GLN A 25 -5.32 20.21 -11.08
N LYS A 26 -4.10 20.18 -10.55
CA LYS A 26 -3.32 21.38 -10.23
C LYS A 26 -4.08 22.37 -9.35
N MET A 27 -4.66 21.85 -8.27
CA MET A 27 -5.49 22.66 -7.37
C MET A 27 -4.66 23.65 -6.55
N PRO A 28 -5.29 24.66 -5.93
CA PRO A 28 -4.57 25.63 -5.09
C PRO A 28 -3.85 24.97 -3.91
N VAL A 29 -2.79 25.65 -3.45
CA VAL A 29 -1.94 25.14 -2.35
C VAL A 29 -2.74 24.83 -1.08
N ASP A 30 -3.72 25.67 -0.75
CA ASP A 30 -4.52 25.48 0.45
C ASP A 30 -5.52 24.33 0.32
N SER A 31 -5.65 23.75 -0.86
CA SER A 31 -6.48 22.55 -1.08
C SER A 31 -5.67 21.27 -1.05
N LEU A 32 -4.39 21.32 -0.72
CA LEU A 32 -3.53 20.14 -0.63
C LEU A 32 -4.10 19.11 0.35
N PRO A 33 -4.31 17.86 -0.08
CA PRO A 33 -4.74 16.81 0.85
C PRO A 33 -3.76 16.62 1.99
N VAL A 34 -4.30 16.44 3.19
CA VAL A 34 -3.50 16.11 4.36
C VAL A 34 -3.48 14.59 4.47
N VAL A 35 -2.29 14.02 4.41
CA VAL A 35 -2.12 12.57 4.46
C VAL A 35 -1.06 12.19 5.48
N SER A 36 -1.16 10.97 6.00
CA SER A 36 -0.19 10.44 6.93
C SER A 36 0.28 9.08 6.44
N GLN A 37 1.60 8.93 6.27
CA GLN A 37 2.15 7.66 5.86
C GLN A 37 1.81 6.59 6.89
N PRO A 38 1.29 5.42 6.44
CA PRO A 38 1.00 4.33 7.37
C PRO A 38 2.24 3.88 8.13
N VAL A 39 2.04 3.58 9.41
CA VAL A 39 3.13 3.10 10.27
C VAL A 39 2.89 1.63 10.56
N VAL A 40 3.93 0.83 10.41
CA VAL A 40 3.86 -0.61 10.66
C VAL A 40 4.34 -0.89 12.07
N SER A 41 3.54 -1.60 12.84
CA SER A 41 3.93 -1.97 14.20
C SER A 41 5.09 -2.97 14.18
N VAL A 42 5.81 -3.09 15.30
CA VAL A 42 6.89 -4.06 15.43
C VAL A 42 6.36 -5.48 15.20
N GLN A 43 5.19 -5.79 15.74
CA GLN A 43 4.57 -7.10 15.57
C GLN A 43 4.25 -7.39 14.10
N ASP A 44 3.72 -6.41 13.39
CA ASP A 44 3.40 -6.57 11.98
C ASP A 44 4.68 -6.74 11.15
N THR A 45 5.74 -6.03 11.50
CA THR A 45 7.04 -6.19 10.85
C THR A 45 7.58 -7.60 11.02
N VAL A 46 7.46 -8.15 12.22
CA VAL A 46 7.88 -9.54 12.49
C VAL A 46 7.07 -10.51 11.64
N PHE A 47 5.75 -10.33 11.59
CA PHE A 47 4.89 -11.19 10.78
C PHE A 47 5.29 -11.15 9.30
N VAL A 48 5.51 -9.96 8.76
CA VAL A 48 5.87 -9.78 7.35
C VAL A 48 7.21 -10.44 7.04
N SER A 49 8.16 -10.38 7.98
CA SER A 49 9.48 -10.99 7.78
C SER A 49 9.47 -12.50 7.95
N ASN A 50 8.53 -13.02 8.75
CA ASN A 50 8.44 -14.44 9.03
C ASN A 50 6.96 -14.84 9.19
N PRO A 51 6.26 -15.05 8.06
CA PRO A 51 4.81 -15.30 8.09
C PRO A 51 4.37 -16.60 8.76
N GLY A 52 5.31 -17.50 9.11
CA GLY A 52 4.98 -18.70 9.83
C GLY A 52 4.78 -19.92 8.95
N ASN A 53 4.32 -21.00 9.57
CA ASN A 53 4.29 -22.31 8.94
C ASN A 53 3.07 -22.59 8.07
N TYR A 54 2.16 -21.63 7.96
CA TYR A 54 0.95 -21.80 7.14
C TYR A 54 1.22 -21.66 5.65
N PHE A 55 2.41 -21.20 5.31
CA PHE A 55 2.79 -20.93 3.91
C PHE A 55 3.93 -21.84 3.49
N SER A 56 3.96 -22.21 2.22
CA SER A 56 5.11 -22.90 1.67
C SER A 56 6.34 -21.99 1.75
N GLU A 57 7.51 -22.58 1.63
CA GLU A 57 8.76 -21.81 1.62
C GLU A 57 8.75 -20.79 0.48
N ASN A 58 8.25 -21.19 -0.68
CA ASN A 58 8.16 -20.31 -1.84
C ASN A 58 7.20 -19.15 -1.57
N ASP A 59 6.04 -19.42 -0.95
CA ASP A 59 5.09 -18.37 -0.61
C ASP A 59 5.64 -17.42 0.44
N CYS A 60 6.36 -17.94 1.44
CA CYS A 60 7.02 -17.10 2.44
C CYS A 60 8.00 -16.14 1.79
N GLN A 61 8.80 -16.64 0.85
CA GLN A 61 9.78 -15.81 0.13
C GLN A 61 9.07 -14.75 -0.70
N ASN A 62 8.03 -15.13 -1.42
CA ASN A 62 7.26 -14.21 -2.25
C ASN A 62 6.56 -13.14 -1.41
N LEU A 63 6.00 -13.51 -0.26
CA LEU A 63 5.40 -12.55 0.65
C LEU A 63 6.43 -11.53 1.14
N LYS A 64 7.57 -12.04 1.60
CA LYS A 64 8.63 -11.18 2.13
C LYS A 64 9.11 -10.17 1.07
N GLU A 65 9.36 -10.66 -0.13
CA GLU A 65 9.84 -9.79 -1.22
C GLU A 65 8.80 -8.75 -1.60
N ASN A 66 7.55 -9.15 -1.75
CA ASN A 66 6.51 -8.24 -2.20
C ASN A 66 6.10 -7.25 -1.12
N TYR A 67 6.10 -7.65 0.15
CA TYR A 67 5.91 -6.68 1.24
C TYR A 67 7.06 -5.66 1.26
N GLY A 68 8.30 -6.11 1.05
CA GLY A 68 9.45 -5.21 0.98
C GLY A 68 9.32 -4.19 -0.14
N ARG A 69 8.90 -4.65 -1.32
CA ARG A 69 8.67 -3.76 -2.46
C ARG A 69 7.51 -2.81 -2.21
N LEU A 70 6.45 -3.32 -1.59
CA LEU A 70 5.28 -2.51 -1.23
C LEU A 70 5.67 -1.40 -0.24
N PHE A 71 6.41 -1.73 0.83
CA PHE A 71 6.88 -0.73 1.79
C PHE A 71 7.71 0.36 1.11
N ARG A 72 8.64 -0.03 0.25
CA ARG A 72 9.49 0.95 -0.44
C ARG A 72 8.68 1.85 -1.37
N SER A 73 7.70 1.28 -2.07
CA SER A 73 6.85 2.06 -2.98
C SER A 73 5.96 3.02 -2.21
N ILE A 74 5.42 2.58 -1.08
CA ILE A 74 4.60 3.45 -0.22
C ILE A 74 5.46 4.59 0.32
N SER A 75 6.64 4.29 0.83
CA SER A 75 7.54 5.31 1.36
C SER A 75 7.92 6.33 0.29
N ALA A 76 8.23 5.87 -0.91
CA ALA A 76 8.56 6.76 -2.01
C ALA A 76 7.36 7.63 -2.41
N PHE A 77 6.17 7.06 -2.39
CA PHE A 77 4.95 7.79 -2.75
C PHE A 77 4.71 8.94 -1.77
N TYR A 78 4.81 8.69 -0.47
CA TYR A 78 4.59 9.73 0.54
C TYR A 78 5.73 10.75 0.58
N GLU A 79 6.98 10.31 0.35
CA GLU A 79 8.11 11.22 0.26
C GLU A 79 8.00 12.16 -0.93
N ASN A 80 7.59 11.65 -2.08
CA ASN A 80 7.38 12.48 -3.26
C ASN A 80 6.27 13.50 -3.03
N TYR A 81 5.20 13.09 -2.36
CA TYR A 81 4.13 14.02 -2.05
C TYR A 81 4.59 15.11 -1.08
N LYS A 82 5.38 14.74 -0.08
CA LYS A 82 5.95 15.71 0.87
C LYS A 82 6.84 16.72 0.14
N THR A 83 7.66 16.25 -0.79
CA THR A 83 8.48 17.12 -1.63
C THR A 83 7.61 18.07 -2.43
N TYR A 84 6.51 17.56 -2.97
CA TYR A 84 5.57 18.38 -3.73
C TYR A 84 4.92 19.44 -2.83
N GLN A 85 4.53 19.10 -1.61
CA GLN A 85 3.95 20.06 -0.68
C GLN A 85 4.91 21.22 -0.39
N LEU A 86 6.18 20.92 -0.11
CA LEU A 86 7.19 21.94 0.16
C LEU A 86 7.44 22.80 -1.09
N TYR A 87 7.52 22.17 -2.24
CA TYR A 87 7.72 22.85 -3.52
C TYR A 87 6.59 23.84 -3.81
N MET A 88 5.35 23.46 -3.50
CA MET A 88 4.21 24.36 -3.68
C MET A 88 4.18 25.46 -2.63
N GLN A 89 4.51 25.15 -1.38
CA GLN A 89 4.49 26.12 -0.29
C GLN A 89 5.54 27.22 -0.46
N ASP A 90 6.74 26.86 -0.92
CA ASP A 90 7.80 27.85 -1.13
C ASP A 90 7.77 28.47 -2.53
N GLN A 91 6.75 28.12 -3.33
CA GLN A 91 6.53 28.65 -4.66
C GLN A 91 7.66 28.36 -5.66
N SER A 92 8.42 27.29 -5.42
CA SER A 92 9.50 26.90 -6.34
C SER A 92 8.99 26.57 -7.74
N TYR A 93 7.68 26.23 -7.86
CA TYR A 93 7.08 25.97 -9.16
C TYR A 93 7.16 27.17 -10.10
N LYS A 94 7.29 28.36 -9.57
CA LYS A 94 7.43 29.58 -10.37
C LYS A 94 8.83 29.70 -10.96
N LYS A 95 9.82 29.10 -10.30
CA LYS A 95 11.22 29.20 -10.71
C LYS A 95 11.59 28.21 -11.80
N ASP A 96 10.99 27.02 -11.77
CA ASP A 96 11.31 25.96 -12.71
C ASP A 96 10.22 25.69 -13.74
N ASN A 97 9.23 26.57 -13.80
CA ASN A 97 8.11 26.46 -14.75
C ASN A 97 7.38 25.12 -14.62
N ASN A 98 7.15 24.67 -13.39
CA ASN A 98 6.43 23.43 -13.08
C ASN A 98 7.16 22.14 -13.51
N ALA A 99 8.46 22.21 -13.79
CA ALA A 99 9.19 21.02 -14.21
C ALA A 99 9.19 19.91 -13.17
N LEU A 100 9.43 20.26 -11.90
CA LEU A 100 9.41 19.29 -10.82
C LEU A 100 8.00 18.76 -10.57
N ALA A 101 6.97 19.61 -10.69
CA ALA A 101 5.59 19.18 -10.56
C ALA A 101 5.24 18.09 -11.57
N ASP A 102 5.65 18.28 -12.82
CA ASP A 102 5.39 17.31 -13.87
C ASP A 102 6.11 15.98 -13.60
N LYS A 103 7.35 16.06 -13.11
CA LYS A 103 8.13 14.89 -12.77
C LYS A 103 7.47 14.11 -11.62
N ILE A 104 7.09 14.81 -10.54
CA ILE A 104 6.46 14.17 -9.38
C ILE A 104 5.14 13.53 -9.78
N ARG A 105 4.33 14.20 -10.60
CA ARG A 105 3.06 13.64 -11.05
C ARG A 105 3.26 12.32 -11.75
N LYS A 106 4.24 12.24 -12.65
CA LYS A 106 4.53 10.99 -13.37
C LYS A 106 5.03 9.90 -12.43
N GLU A 107 5.92 10.24 -11.51
CA GLU A 107 6.47 9.28 -10.56
C GLU A 107 5.40 8.75 -9.61
N GLU A 108 4.52 9.63 -9.13
CA GLU A 108 3.44 9.22 -8.23
C GLU A 108 2.47 8.27 -8.92
N LEU A 109 2.16 8.53 -10.18
CA LEU A 109 1.31 7.63 -10.94
C LEU A 109 1.96 6.26 -11.10
N LEU A 110 3.23 6.22 -11.48
CA LEU A 110 3.96 4.95 -11.62
C LEU A 110 4.06 4.21 -10.31
N LEU A 111 4.32 4.92 -9.20
CA LEU A 111 4.38 4.31 -7.87
C LEU A 111 3.03 3.75 -7.46
N SER A 112 1.94 4.45 -7.75
CA SER A 112 0.60 3.95 -7.43
C SER A 112 0.28 2.67 -8.18
N ILE A 113 0.69 2.57 -9.42
CA ILE A 113 0.52 1.36 -10.23
C ILE A 113 1.35 0.21 -9.63
N ALA A 114 2.62 0.48 -9.32
CA ALA A 114 3.52 -0.52 -8.77
C ALA A 114 3.02 -1.06 -7.43
N LEU A 115 2.63 -0.17 -6.52
CA LEU A 115 2.16 -0.61 -5.20
C LEU A 115 0.84 -1.39 -5.30
N SER A 116 -0.01 -1.06 -6.26
CA SER A 116 -1.23 -1.82 -6.50
C SER A 116 -0.91 -3.24 -6.98
N GLU A 117 0.10 -3.38 -7.83
CA GLU A 117 0.54 -4.69 -8.30
C GLU A 117 1.12 -5.54 -7.17
N TYR A 118 1.97 -4.95 -6.33
CA TYR A 118 2.53 -5.66 -5.18
C TYR A 118 1.44 -6.05 -4.17
N LYS A 119 0.49 -5.16 -3.93
CA LYS A 119 -0.65 -5.45 -3.09
C LYS A 119 -1.44 -6.63 -3.63
N GLN A 120 -1.68 -6.67 -4.95
CA GLN A 120 -2.44 -7.75 -5.58
C GLN A 120 -1.72 -9.09 -5.46
N VAL A 121 -0.41 -9.12 -5.68
CA VAL A 121 0.39 -10.34 -5.53
C VAL A 121 0.25 -10.88 -4.10
N ILE A 122 0.39 -10.00 -3.11
CA ILE A 122 0.27 -10.39 -1.70
C ILE A 122 -1.14 -10.92 -1.41
N PHE A 123 -2.15 -10.21 -1.87
CA PHE A 123 -3.54 -10.60 -1.68
C PHE A 123 -3.82 -11.98 -2.28
N ASP A 124 -3.28 -12.24 -3.47
CA ASP A 124 -3.47 -13.52 -4.16
C ASP A 124 -2.78 -14.68 -3.42
N ILE A 125 -1.69 -14.41 -2.72
CA ILE A 125 -1.03 -15.42 -1.90
C ILE A 125 -1.82 -15.68 -0.62
N LEU A 126 -2.33 -14.63 0.02
CA LEU A 126 -3.01 -14.72 1.31
C LEU A 126 -4.44 -15.28 1.22
N THR A 127 -5.15 -14.96 0.15
CA THR A 127 -6.57 -15.29 0.03
C THR A 127 -6.87 -16.79 0.14
N PRO A 128 -6.18 -17.67 -0.59
CA PRO A 128 -6.46 -19.11 -0.46
C PRO A 128 -6.22 -19.65 0.95
N ILE A 129 -5.23 -19.13 1.65
CA ILE A 129 -4.91 -19.57 3.01
C ILE A 129 -6.00 -19.12 3.98
N VAL A 130 -6.44 -17.88 3.87
CA VAL A 130 -7.51 -17.34 4.72
C VAL A 130 -8.82 -18.09 4.47
N GLU A 131 -9.16 -18.34 3.22
CA GLU A 131 -10.37 -19.06 2.86
C GLU A 131 -10.29 -20.52 3.33
N GLY A 132 -9.13 -21.15 3.22
CA GLY A 132 -8.91 -22.49 3.76
C GLY A 132 -9.14 -22.55 5.25
N ALA A 133 -8.67 -21.56 6.00
CA ALA A 133 -8.88 -21.49 7.43
C ALA A 133 -10.36 -21.31 7.76
N LYS A 134 -11.09 -20.51 7.01
CA LYS A 134 -12.52 -20.33 7.19
C LYS A 134 -13.28 -21.62 6.95
N ILE A 135 -12.93 -22.35 5.90
CA ILE A 135 -13.55 -23.62 5.61
C ILE A 135 -13.31 -24.63 6.73
N THR A 136 -12.12 -24.63 7.30
CA THR A 136 -11.78 -25.51 8.40
C THR A 136 -12.60 -25.23 9.65
N LEU A 137 -12.89 -23.98 9.92
CA LEU A 137 -13.64 -23.58 11.12
C LEU A 137 -15.15 -23.65 10.95
N THR A 138 -15.63 -23.34 9.77
CA THR A 138 -17.05 -23.20 9.49
C THR A 138 -17.84 -24.53 9.56
N PRO A 139 -17.35 -25.64 9.02
CA PRO A 139 -18.10 -26.90 9.04
C PRO A 139 -18.47 -27.42 10.41
N ILE A 140 -17.71 -27.05 11.38
CA ILE A 140 -18.00 -27.47 12.75
C ILE A 140 -19.33 -26.93 13.22
N LYS A 141 -19.73 -25.77 12.73
CA LYS A 141 -21.00 -25.22 13.05
C LYS A 141 -22.09 -25.67 12.15
N GLY A 142 -21.84 -25.81 10.99
CA GLY A 142 -22.88 -26.02 10.08
C GLY A 142 -23.00 -27.28 9.51
N ASN A 143 -22.37 -27.87 9.41
CA ASN A 143 -22.60 -28.92 8.74
C ASN A 143 -22.12 -29.96 9.19
N VAL A 144 -21.82 -29.73 10.04
CA VAL A 144 -21.63 -30.78 10.34
C VAL A 144 -22.28 -31.62 9.45
N LYS A 145 -22.64 -31.52 8.76
CA LYS A 145 -23.21 -32.20 7.95
C LYS A 145 -22.70 -32.24 6.75
N ASP A 146 -22.21 -31.76 6.51
CA ASP A 146 -21.88 -31.98 5.58
C ASP A 146 -21.23 -32.18 5.34
N LYS A 147 -21.09 -32.15 5.74
CA LYS A 147 -20.47 -32.36 5.69
C LYS A 147 -20.31 -32.65 5.39
#